data_4d53d9af3d025744bc5a39454aebd750
#
_entry.id   4d53d9af3d025744bc5a39454aebd750
#
_cell.length_a   1.000
_cell.length_b   1.000
_cell.length_c   1.000
_cell.angle_alpha   90.00
_cell.angle_beta   90.00
_cell.angle_gamma   90.00
#
_symmetry.space_group_name_H-M   'P 1'
#
loop_
_entity.id
_entity.type
_entity.pdbx_description
1 polymer ?
#
loop_
_entity_poly.entity_id
_entity_poly.type
_entity_poly.pdbx_seq_one_letter_code
_entity_poly.pdbx_strand_id
1 'polypeptide(L)' 'MDNFDIKILSKLLNNCRESDRQIGIDLGMSGGAVNARIRKMQKLE' A
#
# COMPACT_ATOMS: atom_id res chain seq x y z
N MET A 1 -7.01 6.95 8.62
CA MET A 1 -6.45 6.52 7.33
C MET A 1 -6.74 7.54 6.26
N ASP A 2 -5.76 7.80 5.41
CA ASP A 2 -6.01 8.68 4.28
C ASP A 2 -6.38 7.86 3.04
N ASN A 3 -6.64 8.55 1.91
CA ASN A 3 -7.05 7.87 0.69
C ASN A 3 -6.02 6.89 0.15
N PHE A 4 -4.75 7.17 0.36
CA PHE A 4 -3.70 6.27 -0.10
C PHE A 4 -3.70 4.96 0.68
N ASP A 5 -3.92 5.03 1.98
CA ASP A 5 -3.99 3.82 2.81
C ASP A 5 -5.16 2.95 2.38
N ILE A 6 -6.30 3.56 2.11
CA ILE A 6 -7.49 2.83 1.65
C ILE A 6 -7.22 2.16 0.31
N LYS A 7 -6.55 2.86 -0.61
CA LYS A 7 -6.21 2.30 -1.92
C LYS A 7 -5.23 1.13 -1.79
N ILE A 8 -4.24 1.25 -0.92
CA ILE A 8 -3.28 0.17 -0.67
C ILE A 8 -3.99 -1.06 -0.13
N LEU A 9 -4.84 -0.87 0.89
CA LEU A 9 -5.61 -1.98 1.46
C LEU A 9 -6.49 -2.65 0.42
N SER A 10 -7.15 -1.87 -0.41
CA SER A 10 -8.01 -2.39 -1.46
C SER A 10 -7.23 -3.29 -2.42
N LYS A 11 -6.03 -2.86 -2.82
CA LYS A 11 -5.18 -3.66 -3.70
C LYS A 11 -4.70 -4.95 -3.04
N LEU A 12 -4.33 -4.88 -1.78
CA LEU A 12 -3.88 -6.06 -1.03
C LEU A 12 -5.01 -7.09 -0.90
N LEU A 13 -6.22 -6.63 -0.67
CA LEU A 13 -7.37 -7.52 -0.54
C LEU A 13 -7.79 -8.15 -1.88
N ASN A 14 -7.67 -7.40 -2.96
CA ASN A 14 -8.09 -7.87 -4.28
C ASN A 14 -7.00 -8.69 -4.98
N ASN A 15 -5.75 -8.31 -4.79
CA ASN A 15 -4.65 -8.95 -5.50
C ASN A 15 -3.37 -8.89 -4.66
N CYS A 16 -3.24 -9.84 -3.77
CA CYS A 16 -2.09 -9.91 -2.86
C CYS A 16 -0.77 -10.24 -3.57
N ARG A 17 -0.78 -10.46 -4.88
CA ARG A 17 0.43 -10.76 -5.64
C ARG A 17 1.14 -9.51 -6.13
N GLU A 18 0.49 -8.35 -6.08
CA GLU A 18 1.15 -7.11 -6.47
C GLU A 18 2.25 -6.78 -5.47
N SER A 19 3.43 -6.43 -6.00
CA SER A 19 4.52 -5.98 -5.16
C SER A 19 4.28 -4.53 -4.71
N ASP A 20 4.98 -4.12 -3.66
CA ASP A 20 4.91 -2.73 -3.19
C ASP A 20 5.26 -1.77 -4.31
N ARG A 21 6.22 -2.15 -5.15
CA ARG A 21 6.64 -1.35 -6.29
C ARG A 21 5.49 -1.15 -7.28
N GLN A 22 4.77 -2.21 -7.58
CA GLN A 22 3.66 -2.13 -8.53
C GLN A 22 2.52 -1.30 -7.96
N ILE A 23 2.21 -1.47 -6.69
CA ILE A 23 1.21 -0.64 -6.01
C ILE A 23 1.62 0.83 -6.07
N GLY A 24 2.90 1.10 -5.84
CA GLY A 24 3.43 2.46 -5.90
C GLY A 24 3.26 3.08 -7.29
N ILE A 25 3.56 2.32 -8.34
CA ILE A 25 3.39 2.80 -9.72
C ILE A 25 1.93 3.16 -9.97
N ASP A 26 1.01 2.30 -9.54
CA ASP A 26 -0.43 2.53 -9.75
C ASP A 26 -0.93 3.76 -8.99
N LEU A 27 -0.35 4.06 -7.86
CA LEU A 27 -0.78 5.18 -7.01
C LEU A 27 0.08 6.43 -7.19
N GLY A 28 1.12 6.36 -8.01
CA GLY A 28 2.05 7.48 -8.19
C GLY A 28 2.98 7.67 -7.01
N MET A 29 3.32 6.59 -6.30
CA MET A 29 4.21 6.59 -5.15
C MET A 29 5.41 5.69 -5.40
N SER A 30 6.48 5.86 -4.61
CA SER A 30 7.61 4.93 -4.66
C SER A 30 7.26 3.66 -3.89
N GLY A 31 7.92 2.55 -4.23
CA GLY A 31 7.74 1.30 -3.50
C GLY A 31 8.09 1.43 -2.03
N GLY A 32 9.13 2.21 -1.70
CA GLY A 32 9.49 2.47 -0.32
C GLY A 32 8.41 3.21 0.45
N ALA A 33 7.74 4.17 -0.19
CA ALA A 33 6.65 4.90 0.44
C ALA A 33 5.47 3.97 0.73
N VAL A 34 5.13 3.09 -0.21
CA VAL A 34 4.07 2.11 -0.02
C VAL A 34 4.42 1.18 1.13
N ASN A 35 5.65 0.69 1.17
CA ASN A 35 6.11 -0.21 2.22
C ASN A 35 6.01 0.46 3.60
N ALA A 36 6.40 1.72 3.69
CA ALA A 36 6.33 2.46 4.94
C ALA A 36 4.89 2.58 5.44
N ARG A 37 3.95 2.81 4.53
CA ARG A 37 2.54 2.89 4.90
C ARG A 37 1.98 1.55 5.36
N ILE A 38 2.36 0.47 4.68
CA ILE A 38 1.94 -0.87 5.06
C ILE A 38 2.43 -1.20 6.47
N ARG A 39 3.69 -0.90 6.77
CA ARG A 39 4.25 -1.13 8.10
C ARG A 39 3.52 -0.32 9.17
N LYS A 40 3.18 0.92 8.85
CA LYS A 40 2.46 1.77 9.76
C LYS A 40 1.08 1.21 10.07
N MET A 41 0.39 0.72 9.06
CA MET A 41 -0.93 0.12 9.24
C MET A 41 -0.86 -1.14 10.11
N GLN A 42 0.18 -1.95 9.97
CA GLN A 42 0.38 -3.14 10.78
C GLN A 42 0.61 -2.81 12.24
N LYS A 43 1.23 -1.68 12.53
CA LYS A 43 1.50 -1.27 13.91
C LYS A 43 0.27 -0.73 14.63
N LEU A 44 -0.76 -0.38 13.90
CA LEU A 44 -1.96 0.23 14.48
C LEU A 44 -2.95 -0.78 15.04
N GLU A 45 -2.66 -2.04 14.94
CA GLU A 45 -3.53 -3.06 15.52
C GLU A 45 -3.53 -3.03 17.02
#